data_a267c40e5cbc3350dfeca50ce50dd025
#
_entry.id   a267c40e5cbc3350dfeca50ce50dd025
#
_cell.length_a   1.000
_cell.length_b   1.000
_cell.length_c   1.000
_cell.angle_alpha   90.00
_cell.angle_beta   90.00
_cell.angle_gamma   90.00
#
_symmetry.space_group_name_H-M   'P 1'
#
loop_
_entity.id
_entity.type
_entity.pdbx_description
1 polymer ?
#
loop_
_entity_poly.entity_id
_entity_poly.type
_entity_poly.pdbx_seq_one_letter_code
_entity_poly.pdbx_strand_id
1 'polypeptide(L)'
;MKPLVVVAPGTRVVLGISFFVLFVAVWAAATFSGFVSKTFLADPLTMVRSGWTLLTEMNFAYDIGMTVWRVLGGFVIAAAIALPLGVAMGAYKPIEAFFEPFVSFARYLPASAFIPLLILWAGIGEAQKLAVIFIGSFFSLVLMICVTVGNTRRDLVEAAYTLGVSDGGLIRRVLVPGAAPEIAEQLRMVLGWAW
;
A
#
# COMPACT_ATOMS: atom_id res chain seq x y z
N MET A 1 -29.62 -14.73 14.35
CA MET A 1 -28.91 -13.42 14.37
C MET A 1 -29.72 -12.43 13.54
N LYS A 2 -30.00 -11.24 14.05
CA LYS A 2 -30.64 -10.19 13.24
C LYS A 2 -29.53 -9.43 12.47
N PRO A 3 -29.70 -9.16 11.17
CA PRO A 3 -28.71 -8.40 10.40
C PRO A 3 -28.57 -6.98 10.94
N LEU A 4 -27.39 -6.38 10.83
CA LEU A 4 -27.05 -5.01 11.23
C LEU A 4 -27.13 -4.69 12.75
N VAL A 5 -27.28 -5.67 13.60
CA VAL A 5 -27.21 -5.45 15.06
C VAL A 5 -25.77 -5.21 15.50
N VAL A 6 -25.55 -4.10 16.17
CA VAL A 6 -24.23 -3.73 16.70
C VAL A 6 -23.86 -4.69 17.81
N VAL A 7 -22.68 -5.31 17.68
CA VAL A 7 -22.13 -6.21 18.70
C VAL A 7 -21.47 -5.38 19.80
N ALA A 8 -21.74 -5.71 21.05
CA ALA A 8 -21.10 -5.05 22.19
C ALA A 8 -19.56 -5.13 22.10
N PRO A 9 -18.82 -4.05 22.50
CA PRO A 9 -17.36 -4.01 22.37
C PRO A 9 -16.63 -5.21 22.95
N GLY A 10 -17.03 -5.66 24.14
CA GLY A 10 -16.46 -6.86 24.79
C GLY A 10 -16.68 -8.14 23.97
N THR A 11 -17.90 -8.35 23.46
CA THR A 11 -18.23 -9.51 22.64
C THR A 11 -17.43 -9.50 21.32
N ARG A 12 -17.21 -8.31 20.73
CA ARG A 12 -16.40 -8.15 19.53
C ARG A 12 -14.94 -8.58 19.74
N VAL A 13 -14.36 -8.19 20.88
CA VAL A 13 -13.00 -8.60 21.25
C VAL A 13 -12.92 -10.12 21.48
N VAL A 14 -13.87 -10.68 22.24
CA VAL A 14 -13.93 -12.13 22.49
C VAL A 14 -14.05 -12.92 21.19
N LEU A 15 -14.94 -12.52 20.29
CA LEU A 15 -15.08 -13.18 18.97
C LEU A 15 -13.81 -13.06 18.12
N GLY A 16 -13.13 -11.92 18.16
CA GLY A 16 -11.85 -11.73 17.49
C GLY A 16 -10.77 -12.69 18.02
N ILE A 17 -10.61 -12.75 19.34
CA ILE A 17 -9.64 -13.66 19.98
C ILE A 17 -10.01 -15.13 19.69
N SER A 18 -11.30 -15.49 19.78
CA SER A 18 -11.76 -16.84 19.48
C SER A 18 -11.41 -17.30 18.06
N PHE A 19 -11.46 -16.39 17.08
CA PHE A 19 -11.04 -16.69 15.73
C PHE A 19 -9.55 -17.07 15.67
N PHE A 20 -8.68 -16.26 16.29
CA PHE A 20 -7.24 -16.54 16.31
C PHE A 20 -6.90 -17.83 17.05
N VAL A 21 -7.55 -18.09 18.19
CA VAL A 21 -7.37 -19.34 18.95
C VAL A 21 -7.80 -20.53 18.10
N LEU A 22 -8.95 -20.46 17.44
CA LEU A 22 -9.44 -21.52 16.56
C LEU A 22 -8.48 -21.75 15.38
N PHE A 23 -8.01 -20.67 14.74
CA PHE A 23 -7.07 -20.74 13.64
C PHE A 23 -5.77 -21.44 14.05
N VAL A 24 -5.17 -21.04 15.19
CA VAL A 24 -3.95 -21.66 15.70
C VAL A 24 -4.20 -23.11 16.10
N ALA A 25 -5.35 -23.43 16.69
CA ALA A 25 -5.71 -24.79 17.07
C ALA A 25 -5.84 -25.71 15.84
N VAL A 26 -6.51 -25.25 14.78
CA VAL A 26 -6.63 -25.99 13.51
C VAL A 26 -5.26 -26.19 12.85
N TRP A 27 -4.44 -25.15 12.81
CA TRP A 27 -3.08 -25.25 12.30
C TRP A 27 -2.22 -26.21 13.10
N ALA A 28 -2.24 -26.14 14.43
CA ALA A 28 -1.55 -27.07 15.31
C ALA A 28 -2.03 -28.51 15.09
N ALA A 29 -3.34 -28.72 15.05
CA ALA A 29 -3.91 -30.05 14.80
C ALA A 29 -3.46 -30.62 13.45
N ALA A 30 -3.48 -29.82 12.36
CA ALA A 30 -3.06 -30.25 11.04
C ALA A 30 -1.56 -30.64 10.97
N THR A 31 -0.71 -29.91 11.71
CA THR A 31 0.75 -30.14 11.66
C THR A 31 1.20 -31.23 12.66
N PHE A 32 0.61 -31.29 13.85
CA PHE A 32 0.97 -32.32 14.84
C PHE A 32 0.35 -33.70 14.54
N SER A 33 -0.81 -33.74 13.86
CA SER A 33 -1.39 -35.02 13.42
C SER A 33 -0.61 -35.71 12.29
N GLY A 34 0.33 -34.98 11.64
CA GLY A 34 1.04 -35.49 10.47
C GLY A 34 0.25 -35.41 9.16
N PHE A 35 -0.96 -34.82 9.19
CA PHE A 35 -1.78 -34.63 7.98
C PHE A 35 -1.05 -33.72 6.95
N VAL A 36 -0.30 -32.72 7.43
CA VAL A 36 0.57 -31.87 6.61
C VAL A 36 2.01 -32.14 6.99
N SER A 37 2.88 -32.44 6.01
CA SER A 37 4.31 -32.63 6.26
C SER A 37 4.95 -31.33 6.78
N LYS A 38 5.80 -31.45 7.80
CA LYS A 38 6.55 -30.32 8.37
C LYS A 38 7.44 -29.58 7.38
N THR A 39 7.76 -30.21 6.24
CA THR A 39 8.50 -29.59 5.15
C THR A 39 7.69 -28.51 4.43
N PHE A 40 6.37 -28.68 4.36
CA PHE A 40 5.49 -27.72 3.68
C PHE A 40 4.88 -26.68 4.63
N LEU A 41 4.64 -27.10 5.89
CA LEU A 41 4.06 -26.22 6.91
C LEU A 41 4.66 -26.53 8.27
N ALA A 42 5.48 -25.63 8.80
CA ALA A 42 6.03 -25.74 10.14
C ALA A 42 4.92 -25.70 11.20
N ASP A 43 5.09 -26.44 12.29
CA ASP A 43 4.18 -26.34 13.41
C ASP A 43 4.37 -25.02 14.20
N PRO A 44 3.35 -24.52 14.92
CA PRO A 44 3.40 -23.26 15.63
C PRO A 44 4.58 -23.16 16.62
N LEU A 45 4.93 -24.25 17.29
CA LEU A 45 6.02 -24.27 18.27
C LEU A 45 7.39 -24.12 17.59
N THR A 46 7.61 -24.86 16.51
CA THR A 46 8.84 -24.74 15.71
C THR A 46 8.97 -23.32 15.14
N MET A 47 7.88 -22.71 14.66
CA MET A 47 7.90 -21.34 14.16
C MET A 47 8.34 -20.33 15.23
N VAL A 48 7.77 -20.44 16.46
CA VAL A 48 8.16 -19.53 17.56
C VAL A 48 9.61 -19.74 17.97
N ARG A 49 10.09 -21.00 18.07
CA ARG A 49 11.48 -21.30 18.40
C ARG A 49 12.44 -20.75 17.34
N SER A 50 12.16 -21.00 16.06
CA SER A 50 12.98 -20.50 14.96
C SER A 50 12.99 -18.97 14.90
N GLY A 51 11.84 -18.34 15.15
CA GLY A 51 11.76 -16.87 15.25
C GLY A 51 12.63 -16.31 16.38
N TRP A 52 12.65 -16.99 17.53
CA TRP A 52 13.53 -16.60 18.65
C TRP A 52 15.02 -16.74 18.29
N THR A 53 15.42 -17.86 17.70
CA THR A 53 16.80 -18.06 17.23
C THR A 53 17.22 -17.03 16.20
N LEU A 54 16.35 -16.70 15.23
CA LEU A 54 16.60 -15.66 14.24
C LEU A 54 16.89 -14.30 14.91
N LEU A 55 16.09 -13.93 15.90
CA LEU A 55 16.24 -12.65 16.60
C LEU A 55 17.47 -12.57 17.48
N THR A 56 17.84 -13.69 18.15
CA THR A 56 18.91 -13.69 19.15
C THR A 56 20.29 -14.04 18.55
N GLU A 57 20.33 -14.89 17.53
CA GLU A 57 21.59 -15.46 17.01
C GLU A 57 21.94 -15.01 15.60
N MET A 58 20.95 -14.55 14.79
CA MET A 58 21.13 -14.29 13.37
C MET A 58 20.94 -12.80 12.97
N ASN A 59 20.96 -11.88 13.92
CA ASN A 59 20.79 -10.42 13.66
C ASN A 59 19.54 -10.06 12.85
N PHE A 60 18.50 -10.86 12.93
CA PHE A 60 17.27 -10.67 12.15
C PHE A 60 16.60 -9.29 12.37
N ALA A 61 16.81 -8.67 13.55
CA ALA A 61 16.37 -7.30 13.80
C ALA A 61 16.99 -6.29 12.83
N TYR A 62 18.24 -6.48 12.42
CA TYR A 62 18.89 -5.67 11.40
C TYR A 62 18.22 -5.85 10.03
N ASP A 63 17.92 -7.10 9.65
CA ASP A 63 17.25 -7.40 8.38
C ASP A 63 15.84 -6.81 8.31
N ILE A 64 15.10 -6.84 9.44
CA ILE A 64 13.82 -6.14 9.58
C ILE A 64 14.02 -4.65 9.34
N GLY A 65 14.99 -4.01 10.01
CA GLY A 65 15.30 -2.60 9.85
C GLY A 65 15.64 -2.24 8.40
N MET A 66 16.43 -3.06 7.72
CA MET A 66 16.76 -2.88 6.31
C MET A 66 15.54 -3.03 5.40
N THR A 67 14.64 -3.95 5.72
CA THR A 67 13.38 -4.11 4.96
C THR A 67 12.49 -2.89 5.13
N VAL A 68 12.31 -2.41 6.36
CA VAL A 68 11.57 -1.16 6.65
C VAL A 68 12.15 0.02 5.87
N TRP A 69 13.48 0.18 5.90
CA TRP A 69 14.16 1.23 5.15
C TRP A 69 13.90 1.17 3.65
N ARG A 70 14.00 -0.03 3.04
CA ARG A 70 13.74 -0.23 1.61
C ARG A 70 12.30 0.09 1.23
N VAL A 71 11.35 -0.40 2.01
CA VAL A 71 9.92 -0.16 1.75
C VAL A 71 9.60 1.33 1.86
N LEU A 72 10.01 1.97 2.96
CA LEU A 72 9.78 3.41 3.14
C LEU A 72 10.52 4.23 2.08
N GLY A 73 11.76 3.91 1.76
CA GLY A 73 12.55 4.62 0.75
C GLY A 73 11.94 4.54 -0.65
N GLY A 74 11.62 3.33 -1.12
CA GLY A 74 10.97 3.13 -2.42
C GLY A 74 9.60 3.79 -2.50
N PHE A 75 8.80 3.66 -1.43
CA PHE A 75 7.49 4.30 -1.34
C PHE A 75 7.56 5.84 -1.32
N VAL A 76 8.47 6.43 -0.55
CA VAL A 76 8.63 7.90 -0.48
C VAL A 76 9.02 8.46 -1.85
N ILE A 77 9.93 7.79 -2.57
CA ILE A 77 10.30 8.18 -3.94
C ILE A 77 9.06 8.09 -4.85
N ALA A 78 8.30 7.00 -4.77
CA ALA A 78 7.07 6.84 -5.54
C ALA A 78 6.05 7.94 -5.22
N ALA A 79 5.80 8.21 -3.95
CA ALA A 79 4.85 9.23 -3.51
C ALA A 79 5.28 10.64 -3.92
N ALA A 80 6.57 10.97 -3.81
CA ALA A 80 7.11 12.28 -4.18
C ALA A 80 6.88 12.63 -5.67
N ILE A 81 6.85 11.62 -6.54
CA ILE A 81 6.60 11.80 -7.98
C ILE A 81 5.10 11.61 -8.30
N ALA A 82 4.44 10.66 -7.65
CA ALA A 82 3.03 10.35 -7.90
C ALA A 82 2.10 11.48 -7.44
N LEU A 83 2.40 12.16 -6.32
CA LEU A 83 1.59 13.26 -5.81
C LEU A 83 1.45 14.41 -6.82
N PRO A 84 2.53 15.04 -7.31
CA PRO A 84 2.40 16.13 -8.26
C PRO A 84 1.80 15.67 -9.60
N LEU A 85 2.16 14.48 -10.10
CA LEU A 85 1.63 13.96 -11.34
C LEU A 85 0.13 13.63 -11.22
N GLY A 86 -0.28 12.94 -10.17
CA GLY A 86 -1.69 12.60 -9.93
C GLY A 86 -2.57 13.83 -9.72
N VAL A 87 -2.07 14.85 -9.00
CA VAL A 87 -2.76 16.14 -8.87
C VAL A 87 -2.88 16.84 -10.23
N ALA A 88 -1.81 16.86 -11.03
CA ALA A 88 -1.84 17.47 -12.35
C ALA A 88 -2.83 16.75 -13.29
N MET A 89 -2.85 15.43 -13.29
CA MET A 89 -3.81 14.63 -14.05
C MET A 89 -5.25 14.87 -13.59
N GLY A 90 -5.51 14.89 -12.28
CA GLY A 90 -6.85 15.12 -11.74
C GLY A 90 -7.37 16.54 -11.99
N ALA A 91 -6.48 17.54 -11.99
CA ALA A 91 -6.82 18.93 -12.24
C ALA A 91 -6.99 19.27 -13.74
N TYR A 92 -6.20 18.66 -14.62
CA TYR A 92 -6.14 19.01 -16.04
C TYR A 92 -6.47 17.82 -16.93
N LYS A 93 -7.63 17.83 -17.56
CA LYS A 93 -8.10 16.76 -18.47
C LYS A 93 -7.16 16.42 -19.63
N PRO A 94 -6.45 17.37 -20.27
CA PRO A 94 -5.44 17.03 -21.28
C PRO A 94 -4.26 16.23 -20.72
N ILE A 95 -3.82 16.52 -19.49
CA ILE A 95 -2.74 15.80 -18.82
C ILE A 95 -3.22 14.37 -18.45
N GLU A 96 -4.42 14.27 -17.92
CA GLU A 96 -5.07 12.98 -17.65
C GLU A 96 -5.14 12.12 -18.92
N ALA A 97 -5.72 12.66 -19.99
CA ALA A 97 -5.89 11.94 -21.25
C ALA A 97 -4.55 11.46 -21.88
N PHE A 98 -3.46 12.19 -21.63
CA PHE A 98 -2.14 11.83 -22.12
C PHE A 98 -1.51 10.70 -21.31
N PHE A 99 -1.57 10.75 -19.98
CA PHE A 99 -0.88 9.80 -19.11
C PHE A 99 -1.74 8.59 -18.72
N GLU A 100 -3.04 8.75 -18.60
CA GLU A 100 -3.96 7.73 -18.07
C GLU A 100 -3.87 6.39 -18.83
N PRO A 101 -3.82 6.31 -20.17
CA PRO A 101 -3.77 5.03 -20.87
C PRO A 101 -2.52 4.21 -20.48
N PHE A 102 -1.36 4.89 -20.37
CA PHE A 102 -0.11 4.26 -19.97
C PHE A 102 -0.12 3.83 -18.49
N VAL A 103 -0.52 4.74 -17.60
CA VAL A 103 -0.51 4.49 -16.15
C VAL A 103 -1.53 3.40 -15.80
N SER A 104 -2.71 3.42 -16.44
CA SER A 104 -3.74 2.40 -16.27
C SER A 104 -3.29 1.02 -16.75
N PHE A 105 -2.56 0.94 -17.86
CA PHE A 105 -1.97 -0.30 -18.33
C PHE A 105 -0.86 -0.79 -17.39
N ALA A 106 0.07 0.09 -17.04
CA ALA A 106 1.26 -0.25 -16.27
C ALA A 106 0.95 -0.78 -14.85
N ARG A 107 -0.12 -0.30 -14.21
CA ARG A 107 -0.52 -0.77 -12.86
C ARG A 107 -0.93 -2.24 -12.81
N TYR A 108 -1.34 -2.84 -13.93
CA TYR A 108 -1.70 -4.26 -14.01
C TYR A 108 -0.49 -5.17 -14.19
N LEU A 109 0.67 -4.60 -14.49
CA LEU A 109 1.89 -5.38 -14.60
C LEU A 109 2.42 -5.72 -13.20
N PRO A 110 2.67 -7.00 -12.89
CA PRO A 110 3.24 -7.36 -11.60
C PRO A 110 4.65 -6.79 -11.47
N ALA A 111 4.90 -5.99 -10.41
CA ALA A 111 6.22 -5.38 -10.18
C ALA A 111 7.36 -6.42 -10.15
N SER A 112 7.06 -7.64 -9.69
CA SER A 112 8.00 -8.76 -9.69
C SER A 112 8.48 -9.19 -11.07
N ALA A 113 7.68 -8.97 -12.13
CA ALA A 113 8.10 -9.29 -13.49
C ALA A 113 9.25 -8.39 -13.97
N PHE A 114 9.44 -7.22 -13.37
CA PHE A 114 10.55 -6.32 -13.69
C PHE A 114 11.86 -6.67 -12.99
N ILE A 115 11.85 -7.59 -12.01
CA ILE A 115 13.05 -7.94 -11.22
C ILE A 115 14.25 -8.34 -12.10
N PRO A 116 14.11 -9.24 -13.10
CA PRO A 116 15.26 -9.62 -13.94
C PRO A 116 15.82 -8.43 -14.73
N LEU A 117 14.95 -7.58 -15.25
CA LEU A 117 15.34 -6.38 -16.00
C LEU A 117 16.03 -5.35 -15.10
N LEU A 118 15.51 -5.14 -13.89
CA LEU A 118 16.12 -4.24 -12.91
C LEU A 118 17.48 -4.75 -12.42
N ILE A 119 17.65 -6.06 -12.28
CA ILE A 119 18.97 -6.65 -11.99
C ILE A 119 19.96 -6.39 -13.12
N LEU A 120 19.50 -6.51 -14.37
CA LEU A 120 20.35 -6.25 -15.55
C LEU A 120 20.80 -4.77 -15.62
N TRP A 121 19.92 -3.84 -15.28
CA TRP A 121 20.20 -2.39 -15.38
C TRP A 121 20.90 -1.81 -14.15
N ALA A 122 20.48 -2.21 -12.95
CA ALA A 122 20.94 -1.64 -11.69
C ALA A 122 21.87 -2.57 -10.89
N GLY A 123 22.07 -3.81 -11.37
CA GLY A 123 22.79 -4.83 -10.63
C GLY A 123 22.01 -5.42 -9.47
N ILE A 124 22.61 -6.38 -8.78
CA ILE A 124 22.05 -6.97 -7.55
C ILE A 124 22.43 -6.06 -6.39
N GLY A 125 21.44 -5.30 -5.85
CA GLY A 125 21.71 -4.36 -4.77
C GLY A 125 20.49 -3.62 -4.27
N GLU A 126 20.70 -2.55 -3.51
CA GLU A 126 19.61 -1.77 -2.91
C GLU A 126 18.82 -0.98 -3.97
N ALA A 127 19.47 -0.48 -5.01
CA ALA A 127 18.82 0.28 -6.07
C ALA A 127 17.73 -0.53 -6.78
N GLN A 128 18.00 -1.80 -7.09
CA GLN A 128 17.04 -2.73 -7.68
C GLN A 128 15.82 -2.96 -6.76
N LYS A 129 16.06 -3.15 -5.45
CA LYS A 129 15.01 -3.38 -4.47
C LYS A 129 14.09 -2.16 -4.32
N LEU A 130 14.68 -0.96 -4.23
CA LEU A 130 13.94 0.30 -4.19
C LEU A 130 13.12 0.51 -5.48
N ALA A 131 13.68 0.17 -6.64
CA ALA A 131 13.00 0.32 -7.93
C ALA A 131 11.78 -0.61 -8.06
N VAL A 132 11.84 -1.85 -7.55
CA VAL A 132 10.67 -2.76 -7.52
C VAL A 132 9.54 -2.17 -6.67
N ILE A 133 9.87 -1.67 -5.47
CA ILE A 133 8.89 -1.05 -4.57
C ILE A 133 8.30 0.22 -5.20
N PHE A 134 9.15 1.03 -5.83
CA PHE A 134 8.72 2.21 -6.58
C PHE A 134 7.69 1.83 -7.66
N ILE A 135 8.00 0.88 -8.55
CA ILE A 135 7.11 0.45 -9.63
C ILE A 135 5.79 -0.08 -9.07
N GLY A 136 5.84 -0.90 -8.03
CA GLY A 136 4.66 -1.47 -7.39
C GLY A 136 3.72 -0.44 -6.76
N SER A 137 4.26 0.68 -6.30
CA SER A 137 3.50 1.73 -5.61
C SER A 137 3.08 2.87 -6.54
N PHE A 138 3.95 3.29 -7.46
CA PHE A 138 3.84 4.52 -8.23
C PHE A 138 2.57 4.61 -9.08
N PHE A 139 2.34 3.63 -9.95
CA PHE A 139 1.23 3.69 -10.91
C PHE A 139 -0.13 3.67 -10.21
N SER A 140 -0.27 2.90 -9.14
CA SER A 140 -1.49 2.87 -8.33
C SER A 140 -1.73 4.20 -7.63
N LEU A 141 -0.69 4.80 -7.02
CA LEU A 141 -0.79 6.11 -6.38
C LEU A 141 -1.21 7.21 -7.36
N VAL A 142 -0.59 7.28 -8.54
CA VAL A 142 -0.91 8.29 -9.55
C VAL A 142 -2.39 8.27 -9.88
N LEU A 143 -2.95 7.10 -10.18
CA LEU A 143 -4.37 6.98 -10.55
C LEU A 143 -5.31 7.27 -9.39
N MET A 144 -5.00 6.78 -8.20
CA MET A 144 -5.83 7.03 -7.02
C MET A 144 -5.89 8.53 -6.73
N ILE A 145 -4.77 9.22 -6.74
CA ILE A 145 -4.70 10.67 -6.53
C ILE A 145 -5.42 11.43 -7.65
N CYS A 146 -5.23 11.03 -8.91
CA CYS A 146 -5.92 11.61 -10.06
C CYS A 146 -7.44 11.56 -9.88
N VAL A 147 -7.98 10.39 -9.54
CA VAL A 147 -9.42 10.19 -9.32
C VAL A 147 -9.91 11.03 -8.15
N THR A 148 -9.20 11.05 -7.02
CA THR A 148 -9.60 11.83 -5.84
C THR A 148 -9.64 13.32 -6.12
N VAL A 149 -8.62 13.87 -6.78
CA VAL A 149 -8.59 15.29 -7.15
C VAL A 149 -9.66 15.61 -8.17
N GLY A 150 -9.86 14.74 -9.19
CA GLY A 150 -10.89 14.91 -10.21
C GLY A 150 -12.34 14.83 -9.69
N ASN A 151 -12.54 14.15 -8.55
CA ASN A 151 -13.84 14.01 -7.90
C ASN A 151 -14.14 15.15 -6.89
N THR A 152 -13.28 16.16 -6.80
CA THR A 152 -13.58 17.33 -5.96
C THR A 152 -14.93 17.94 -6.34
N ARG A 153 -15.73 18.29 -5.33
CA ARG A 153 -17.10 18.81 -5.48
C ARG A 153 -17.11 20.05 -6.41
N ARG A 154 -17.94 19.98 -7.44
CA ARG A 154 -18.06 21.05 -8.47
C ARG A 154 -18.52 22.37 -7.88
N ASP A 155 -19.40 22.35 -6.87
CA ASP A 155 -19.88 23.56 -6.20
C ASP A 155 -18.73 24.34 -5.52
N LEU A 156 -17.71 23.65 -4.97
CA LEU A 156 -16.54 24.29 -4.41
C LEU A 156 -15.68 24.96 -5.51
N VAL A 157 -15.55 24.31 -6.66
CA VAL A 157 -14.81 24.84 -7.81
C VAL A 157 -15.52 26.08 -8.38
N GLU A 158 -16.84 26.02 -8.58
CA GLU A 158 -17.65 27.14 -9.06
C GLU A 158 -17.64 28.32 -8.10
N ALA A 159 -17.77 28.06 -6.78
CA ALA A 159 -17.66 29.09 -5.76
C ALA A 159 -16.27 29.76 -5.76
N ALA A 160 -15.18 29.00 -5.95
CA ALA A 160 -13.85 29.57 -6.04
C ALA A 160 -13.68 30.49 -7.24
N TYR A 161 -14.23 30.13 -8.40
CA TYR A 161 -14.18 30.99 -9.59
C TYR A 161 -15.04 32.25 -9.43
N THR A 162 -16.20 32.17 -8.79
CA THR A 162 -17.01 33.37 -8.50
C THR A 162 -16.32 34.35 -7.55
N LEU A 163 -15.42 33.84 -6.70
CA LEU A 163 -14.57 34.64 -5.81
C LEU A 163 -13.28 35.14 -6.51
N GLY A 164 -13.12 34.91 -7.81
CA GLY A 164 -11.98 35.40 -8.59
C GLY A 164 -10.67 34.61 -8.43
N VAL A 165 -10.76 33.35 -7.98
CA VAL A 165 -9.57 32.51 -7.84
C VAL A 165 -9.10 32.08 -9.23
N SER A 166 -7.79 32.24 -9.51
CA SER A 166 -7.15 31.77 -10.74
C SER A 166 -6.95 30.24 -10.75
N ASP A 167 -6.74 29.64 -11.92
CA ASP A 167 -6.57 28.19 -12.08
C ASP A 167 -5.49 27.60 -11.16
N GLY A 168 -4.31 28.23 -11.07
CA GLY A 168 -3.26 27.82 -10.14
C GLY A 168 -3.64 27.99 -8.66
N GLY A 169 -4.43 29.03 -8.38
CA GLY A 169 -5.04 29.27 -7.05
C GLY A 169 -6.04 28.20 -6.70
N LEU A 170 -6.85 27.76 -7.66
CA LEU A 170 -7.84 26.70 -7.50
C LEU A 170 -7.17 25.39 -7.04
N ILE A 171 -6.08 24.98 -7.71
CA ILE A 171 -5.37 23.76 -7.36
C ILE A 171 -4.85 23.84 -5.91
N ARG A 172 -4.15 24.92 -5.56
CA ARG A 172 -3.46 25.04 -4.28
C ARG A 172 -4.38 25.32 -3.09
N ARG A 173 -5.51 26.01 -3.31
CA ARG A 173 -6.41 26.49 -2.23
C ARG A 173 -7.68 25.67 -2.10
N VAL A 174 -8.08 24.94 -3.14
CA VAL A 174 -9.34 24.18 -3.16
C VAL A 174 -9.09 22.70 -3.42
N LEU A 175 -8.52 22.33 -4.58
CA LEU A 175 -8.40 20.93 -4.98
C LEU A 175 -7.48 20.15 -4.04
N VAL A 176 -6.24 20.59 -3.84
CA VAL A 176 -5.27 19.87 -3.00
C VAL A 176 -5.71 19.83 -1.52
N PRO A 177 -6.10 20.93 -0.88
CA PRO A 177 -6.60 20.87 0.50
C PRO A 177 -7.87 20.04 0.66
N GLY A 178 -8.81 20.14 -0.32
CA GLY A 178 -10.04 19.36 -0.30
C GLY A 178 -9.82 17.86 -0.45
N ALA A 179 -8.85 17.46 -1.27
CA ALA A 179 -8.48 16.08 -1.50
C ALA A 179 -7.50 15.50 -0.46
N ALA A 180 -6.84 16.34 0.34
CA ALA A 180 -5.75 15.94 1.22
C ALA A 180 -6.10 14.80 2.21
N PRO A 181 -7.27 14.77 2.87
CA PRO A 181 -7.61 13.68 3.78
C PRO A 181 -7.70 12.33 3.06
N GLU A 182 -8.30 12.30 1.88
CA GLU A 182 -8.44 11.09 1.08
C GLU A 182 -7.11 10.65 0.47
N ILE A 183 -6.29 11.60 0.02
CA ILE A 183 -4.92 11.33 -0.44
C ILE A 183 -4.08 10.71 0.69
N ALA A 184 -4.17 11.22 1.92
CA ALA A 184 -3.46 10.66 3.06
C ALA A 184 -3.87 9.20 3.33
N GLU A 185 -5.18 8.89 3.21
CA GLU A 185 -5.68 7.53 3.36
C GLU A 185 -5.17 6.61 2.23
N GLN A 186 -5.11 7.10 0.99
CA GLN A 186 -4.55 6.36 -0.15
C GLN A 186 -3.07 6.07 0.03
N LEU A 187 -2.29 7.06 0.49
CA LEU A 187 -0.88 6.88 0.82
C LEU A 187 -0.68 5.78 1.88
N ARG A 188 -1.50 5.80 2.93
CA ARG A 188 -1.49 4.77 3.97
C ARG A 188 -1.82 3.39 3.42
N MET A 189 -2.83 3.29 2.57
CA MET A 189 -3.29 2.04 1.96
C MET A 189 -2.21 1.44 1.05
N VAL A 190 -1.65 2.25 0.15
CA VAL A 190 -0.61 1.78 -0.79
C VAL A 190 0.69 1.46 -0.07
N LEU A 191 1.05 2.19 1.00
CA LEU A 191 2.16 1.81 1.85
C LEU A 191 1.98 0.41 2.46
N GLY A 192 0.74 0.05 2.83
CA GLY A 192 0.40 -1.30 3.29
C GLY A 192 0.59 -2.39 2.22
N TRP A 193 0.43 -2.04 0.94
CA TRP A 193 0.67 -2.98 -0.18
C TRP A 193 2.13 -3.05 -0.62
N ALA A 194 2.95 -2.06 -0.26
CA ALA A 194 4.36 -2.00 -0.61
C ALA A 194 5.24 -2.99 0.19
N TRP A 195 4.67 -3.67 1.19
CA TRP A 195 5.28 -4.75 1.98
C TRP A 195 5.14 -6.11 1.25
#